data_9bb2293ea3db2457e68e75d0d84f36b5
#
_entry.id   9bb2293ea3db2457e68e75d0d84f36b5
#
_cell.length_a   1.000
_cell.length_b   1.000
_cell.length_c   1.000
_cell.angle_alpha   90.00
_cell.angle_beta   90.00
_cell.angle_gamma   90.00
#
_symmetry.space_group_name_H-M   'P 1'
#
loop_
_entity.id
_entity.type
_entity.pdbx_description
1 polymer ?
#
loop_
_entity_poly.entity_id
_entity_poly.type
_entity_poly.pdbx_seq_one_letter_code
_entity_poly.pdbx_strand_id
1 'polypeptide(L)'
;DRFTGIDAEENSRFMFLSHDKAYTDFLSRGGVSKERALTSLPGIPQLRMTRRLVGETTVTRELEGAYVKDSGGMFSDWRKAGPVFELPLSSLWGRKVKNLFAAGRCISADDSMWDVTRVIQVCALTGQAAGTLAALSPDKSDIQAVQSRLAEDKVRLHTSEI
;
A
#
# COMPACT_ATOMS: atom_id res chain seq x y z
N ASP A 1 2.38 9.68 -20.53
CA ASP A 1 0.97 9.68 -20.09
C ASP A 1 0.87 9.02 -18.72
N ARG A 2 0.04 9.57 -17.83
CA ARG A 2 -0.30 8.96 -16.53
C ARG A 2 -1.62 8.21 -16.70
N PHE A 3 -1.61 6.92 -16.43
CA PHE A 3 -2.78 6.06 -16.46
C PHE A 3 -3.37 5.93 -15.05
N THR A 4 -4.67 6.10 -14.93
CA THR A 4 -5.38 6.02 -13.64
C THR A 4 -5.79 4.59 -13.29
N GLY A 5 -5.99 3.77 -14.31
CA GLY A 5 -6.41 2.38 -14.17
C GLY A 5 -7.88 2.20 -13.78
N ILE A 6 -8.70 3.22 -13.95
CA ILE A 6 -10.12 3.22 -13.55
C ILE A 6 -11.03 2.85 -14.71
N ASP A 7 -10.64 3.21 -15.91
CA ASP A 7 -11.41 3.04 -17.13
C ASP A 7 -10.90 1.87 -17.99
N ALA A 8 -11.78 1.09 -18.59
CA ALA A 8 -11.43 -0.10 -19.36
C ALA A 8 -10.69 0.22 -20.67
N GLU A 9 -11.06 1.31 -21.34
CA GLU A 9 -10.40 1.76 -22.57
C GLU A 9 -8.98 2.26 -22.25
N GLU A 10 -8.82 3.03 -21.16
CA GLU A 10 -7.53 3.47 -20.65
C GLU A 10 -6.62 2.28 -20.33
N ASN A 11 -7.16 1.25 -19.68
CA ASN A 11 -6.42 0.03 -19.34
C ASN A 11 -5.97 -0.74 -20.59
N SER A 12 -6.84 -0.83 -21.60
CA SER A 12 -6.52 -1.46 -22.89
C SER A 12 -5.42 -0.68 -23.61
N ARG A 13 -5.53 0.64 -23.64
CA ARG A 13 -4.51 1.52 -24.22
C ARG A 13 -3.17 1.39 -23.49
N PHE A 14 -3.18 1.35 -22.16
CA PHE A 14 -1.97 1.12 -21.36
C PHE A 14 -1.28 -0.19 -21.71
N MET A 15 -2.05 -1.29 -21.83
CA MET A 15 -1.52 -2.60 -22.23
C MET A 15 -0.89 -2.54 -23.62
N PHE A 16 -1.60 -1.96 -24.58
CA PHE A 16 -1.12 -1.86 -25.95
C PHE A 16 0.19 -1.08 -26.04
N LEU A 17 0.25 0.10 -25.44
CA LEU A 17 1.46 0.93 -25.41
C LEU A 17 2.60 0.26 -24.68
N SER A 18 2.33 -0.48 -23.61
CA SER A 18 3.34 -1.21 -22.85
C SER A 18 3.93 -2.36 -23.64
N HIS A 19 3.09 -3.10 -24.38
CA HIS A 19 3.53 -4.18 -25.25
C HIS A 19 4.38 -3.65 -26.43
N ASP A 20 3.89 -2.60 -27.08
CA ASP A 20 4.60 -1.96 -28.20
C ASP A 20 5.98 -1.46 -27.75
N LYS A 21 6.05 -0.78 -26.61
CA LYS A 21 7.32 -0.32 -26.03
C LYS A 21 8.25 -1.49 -25.71
N ALA A 22 7.75 -2.54 -25.09
CA ALA A 22 8.56 -3.71 -24.73
C ALA A 22 9.10 -4.42 -25.99
N TYR A 23 8.27 -4.56 -27.01
CA TYR A 23 8.66 -5.17 -28.28
C TYR A 23 9.67 -4.31 -29.04
N THR A 24 9.44 -3.02 -29.12
CA THR A 24 10.36 -2.05 -29.75
C THR A 24 11.73 -2.04 -29.06
N ASP A 25 11.75 -2.04 -27.70
CA ASP A 25 12.99 -2.14 -26.93
C ASP A 25 13.71 -3.47 -27.20
N PHE A 26 12.98 -4.58 -27.25
CA PHE A 26 13.54 -5.89 -27.59
C PHE A 26 14.19 -5.90 -28.99
N LEU A 27 13.52 -5.34 -30.00
CA LEU A 27 14.06 -5.24 -31.35
C LEU A 27 15.29 -4.32 -31.42
N SER A 28 15.26 -3.17 -30.75
CA SER A 28 16.38 -2.21 -30.72
C SER A 28 17.66 -2.80 -30.12
N ARG A 29 17.52 -3.81 -29.26
CA ARG A 29 18.63 -4.58 -28.67
C ARG A 29 19.06 -5.78 -29.52
N GLY A 30 18.63 -5.85 -30.78
CA GLY A 30 19.00 -6.90 -31.74
C GLY A 30 18.03 -8.08 -31.81
N GLY A 31 16.86 -8.02 -31.20
CA GLY A 31 15.80 -9.04 -31.29
C GLY A 31 16.21 -10.42 -30.79
N VAL A 32 15.80 -11.47 -31.51
CA VAL A 32 16.09 -12.87 -31.18
C VAL A 32 17.56 -13.20 -31.41
N SER A 33 18.18 -13.85 -30.44
CA SER A 33 19.54 -14.40 -30.54
C SER A 33 19.61 -15.77 -29.85
N LYS A 34 20.80 -16.40 -29.85
CA LYS A 34 21.00 -17.65 -29.10
C LYS A 34 20.81 -17.51 -27.60
N GLU A 35 21.00 -16.29 -27.06
CA GLU A 35 21.00 -15.99 -25.64
C GLU A 35 19.75 -15.21 -25.21
N ARG A 36 18.91 -14.79 -26.17
CA ARG A 36 17.78 -13.92 -25.88
C ARG A 36 16.59 -14.19 -26.79
N ALA A 37 15.43 -14.37 -26.16
CA ALA A 37 14.15 -14.45 -26.84
C ALA A 37 13.07 -13.78 -26.01
N LEU A 38 12.11 -13.12 -26.66
CA LEU A 38 10.89 -12.65 -26.01
C LEU A 38 9.87 -13.81 -26.06
N THR A 39 9.60 -14.42 -24.90
CA THR A 39 8.75 -15.61 -24.82
C THR A 39 7.30 -15.27 -24.55
N SER A 40 7.04 -14.20 -23.78
CA SER A 40 5.69 -13.74 -23.47
C SER A 40 5.70 -12.28 -23.04
N LEU A 41 4.53 -11.65 -23.21
CA LEU A 41 4.25 -10.32 -22.65
C LEU A 41 3.20 -10.45 -21.53
N PRO A 42 3.20 -9.56 -20.53
CA PRO A 42 2.20 -9.60 -19.46
C PRO A 42 0.79 -9.51 -20.01
N GLY A 43 -0.11 -10.43 -19.62
CA GLY A 43 -1.51 -10.43 -20.03
C GLY A 43 -2.41 -9.54 -19.16
N ILE A 44 -1.85 -8.93 -18.09
CA ILE A 44 -2.60 -8.09 -17.15
C ILE A 44 -1.87 -6.77 -16.96
N PRO A 45 -2.56 -5.62 -16.97
CA PRO A 45 -1.96 -4.31 -16.70
C PRO A 45 -1.40 -4.27 -15.26
N GLN A 46 -0.15 -3.82 -15.13
CA GLN A 46 0.53 -3.71 -13.84
C GLN A 46 0.19 -2.38 -13.12
N LEU A 47 -1.08 -2.02 -13.10
CA LEU A 47 -1.59 -0.86 -12.37
C LEU A 47 -1.79 -1.22 -10.90
N ARG A 48 -1.08 -0.56 -10.01
CA ARG A 48 -1.01 -0.91 -8.59
C ARG A 48 -1.53 0.17 -7.64
N MET A 49 -1.81 1.37 -8.16
CA MET A 49 -2.26 2.55 -7.42
C MET A 49 -3.43 3.17 -8.18
N THR A 50 -4.59 2.50 -8.15
CA THR A 50 -5.79 2.91 -8.90
C THR A 50 -6.82 3.59 -8.02
N ARG A 51 -7.13 2.98 -6.88
CA ARG A 51 -8.10 3.48 -5.90
C ARG A 51 -7.60 3.24 -4.49
N ARG A 52 -7.87 4.19 -3.61
CA ARG A 52 -7.56 4.12 -2.19
C ARG A 52 -8.69 4.70 -1.36
N LEU A 53 -8.71 4.35 -0.09
CA LEU A 53 -9.63 4.93 0.87
C LEU A 53 -9.30 6.42 1.08
N VAL A 54 -10.32 7.23 1.27
CA VAL A 54 -10.20 8.54 1.91
C VAL A 54 -10.51 8.30 3.39
N GLY A 55 -9.48 8.08 4.17
CA GLY A 55 -9.56 7.72 5.57
C GLY A 55 -9.85 8.91 6.48
N GLU A 56 -10.04 8.63 7.75
CA GLU A 56 -10.12 9.66 8.78
C GLU A 56 -8.77 10.37 8.93
N THR A 57 -7.68 9.60 8.90
CA THR A 57 -6.31 10.08 8.76
C THR A 57 -5.74 9.58 7.43
N THR A 58 -4.82 10.35 6.84
CA THR A 58 -4.07 9.97 5.65
C THR A 58 -2.59 9.82 6.01
N VAL A 59 -1.99 8.70 5.65
CA VAL A 59 -0.53 8.51 5.80
C VAL A 59 0.18 9.43 4.83
N THR A 60 0.98 10.34 5.37
CA THR A 60 1.78 11.32 4.63
C THR A 60 3.25 11.23 5.04
N ARG A 61 4.12 11.86 4.26
CA ARG A 61 5.55 11.97 4.58
C ARG A 61 5.82 12.69 5.90
N GLU A 62 4.94 13.55 6.31
CA GLU A 62 5.06 14.34 7.56
C GLU A 62 4.98 13.47 8.82
N LEU A 63 4.51 12.23 8.70
CA LEU A 63 4.49 11.26 9.80
C LEU A 63 5.85 10.57 10.03
N GLU A 64 6.90 10.93 9.27
CA GLU A 64 8.25 10.39 9.49
C GLU A 64 8.74 10.72 10.89
N GLY A 65 8.97 9.71 11.72
CA GLY A 65 9.42 9.87 13.12
C GLY A 65 8.39 10.50 14.07
N ALA A 66 7.19 10.80 13.61
CA ALA A 66 6.16 11.37 14.45
C ALA A 66 5.48 10.30 15.31
N TYR A 67 5.16 10.66 16.55
CA TYR A 67 4.34 9.83 17.44
C TYR A 67 2.88 9.83 16.98
N VAL A 68 2.31 8.66 16.80
CA VAL A 68 0.92 8.46 16.40
C VAL A 68 0.14 7.80 17.53
N LYS A 69 -0.80 8.54 18.14
CA LYS A 69 -1.56 8.06 19.30
C LYS A 69 -2.30 6.76 19.05
N ASP A 70 -2.90 6.60 17.87
CA ASP A 70 -3.64 5.42 17.44
C ASP A 70 -2.76 4.51 16.54
N SER A 71 -1.47 4.36 16.88
CA SER A 71 -0.58 3.50 16.10
C SER A 71 -1.03 2.04 16.11
N GLY A 72 -1.07 1.44 14.92
CA GLY A 72 -1.31 0.00 14.71
C GLY A 72 -0.04 -0.76 14.36
N GLY A 73 1.14 -0.13 14.49
CA GLY A 73 2.44 -0.71 14.25
C GLY A 73 3.36 0.21 13.45
N MET A 74 4.56 -0.27 13.14
CA MET A 74 5.58 0.52 12.47
C MET A 74 5.96 -0.05 11.12
N PHE A 75 6.34 0.82 10.19
CA PHE A 75 6.90 0.44 8.90
C PHE A 75 7.98 1.43 8.45
N SER A 76 8.81 1.02 7.52
CA SER A 76 9.89 1.84 6.97
C SER A 76 9.68 2.16 5.50
N ASP A 77 10.39 3.17 4.99
CA ASP A 77 10.47 3.45 3.57
C ASP A 77 11.46 2.47 2.91
N TRP A 78 10.94 1.49 2.18
CA TRP A 78 11.73 0.46 1.50
C TRP A 78 12.72 1.02 0.46
N ARG A 79 12.54 2.28 0.04
CA ARG A 79 13.36 2.93 -0.98
C ARG A 79 14.70 3.43 -0.44
N LYS A 80 14.80 3.63 0.88
CA LYS A 80 16.00 4.13 1.55
C LYS A 80 16.05 3.71 3.02
N ALA A 81 17.24 3.56 3.58
CA ALA A 81 17.43 3.32 5.00
C ALA A 81 17.12 4.58 5.82
N GLY A 82 16.61 4.41 7.00
CA GLY A 82 16.42 5.44 8.03
C GLY A 82 14.97 5.79 8.33
N PRO A 83 14.12 6.24 7.37
CA PRO A 83 12.77 6.67 7.68
C PRO A 83 11.89 5.57 8.27
N VAL A 84 11.31 5.85 9.44
CA VAL A 84 10.34 4.99 10.12
C VAL A 84 9.06 5.78 10.34
N PHE A 85 7.93 5.10 10.17
CA PHE A 85 6.59 5.66 10.30
C PHE A 85 5.78 4.80 11.25
N GLU A 86 4.95 5.42 12.06
CA GLU A 86 3.89 4.75 12.80
C GLU A 86 2.61 4.75 11.97
N LEU A 87 1.93 3.60 11.86
CA LEU A 87 0.72 3.43 11.09
C LEU A 87 -0.49 3.94 11.87
N PRO A 88 -1.15 5.05 11.47
CA PRO A 88 -2.40 5.44 12.11
C PRO A 88 -3.47 4.37 11.84
N LEU A 89 -4.08 3.78 12.86
CA LEU A 89 -5.24 2.90 12.68
C LEU A 89 -6.37 3.63 11.95
N SER A 90 -6.54 4.92 12.21
CA SER A 90 -7.51 5.80 11.53
C SER A 90 -7.28 5.97 10.03
N SER A 91 -6.16 5.52 9.49
CA SER A 91 -5.95 5.42 8.04
C SER A 91 -6.63 4.20 7.40
N LEU A 92 -7.13 3.27 8.21
CA LEU A 92 -7.73 2.01 7.77
C LEU A 92 -9.26 2.07 7.65
N TRP A 93 -9.91 3.20 8.00
CA TRP A 93 -11.36 3.37 7.85
C TRP A 93 -11.74 4.76 7.34
N GLY A 94 -12.91 4.84 6.70
CA GLY A 94 -13.49 6.09 6.22
C GLY A 94 -14.52 6.67 7.19
N ARG A 95 -14.85 7.95 7.00
CA ARG A 95 -15.83 8.66 7.86
C ARG A 95 -17.27 8.27 7.61
N LYS A 96 -17.61 7.85 6.39
CA LYS A 96 -19.00 7.66 5.96
C LYS A 96 -19.56 6.25 6.25
N VAL A 97 -18.71 5.23 6.17
CA VAL A 97 -19.13 3.84 6.33
C VAL A 97 -18.62 3.33 7.68
N LYS A 98 -19.54 2.92 8.53
CA LYS A 98 -19.22 2.29 9.80
C LYS A 98 -18.82 0.83 9.56
N ASN A 99 -18.08 0.22 10.47
CA ASN A 99 -17.66 -1.19 10.45
C ASN A 99 -17.03 -1.68 9.12
N LEU A 100 -16.44 -0.77 8.34
CA LEU A 100 -15.68 -1.11 7.15
C LEU A 100 -14.23 -0.66 7.33
N PHE A 101 -13.33 -1.59 7.19
CA PHE A 101 -11.89 -1.37 7.29
C PHE A 101 -11.21 -1.76 5.98
N ALA A 102 -10.18 -1.01 5.61
CA ALA A 102 -9.33 -1.28 4.47
C ALA A 102 -7.96 -1.72 4.95
N ALA A 103 -7.32 -2.64 4.21
CA ALA A 103 -5.95 -3.07 4.45
C ALA A 103 -5.17 -3.16 3.15
N GLY A 104 -3.85 -3.18 3.23
CA GLY A 104 -2.99 -3.34 2.07
C GLY A 104 -2.94 -2.11 1.18
N ARG A 105 -3.00 -2.33 -0.12
CA ARG A 105 -2.76 -1.29 -1.13
C ARG A 105 -3.81 -0.19 -1.22
N CYS A 106 -4.93 -0.32 -0.53
CA CYS A 106 -6.05 0.62 -0.61
C CYS A 106 -6.29 1.42 0.67
N ILE A 107 -5.38 1.41 1.64
CA ILE A 107 -5.47 2.26 2.82
C ILE A 107 -5.36 3.74 2.46
N SER A 108 -5.71 4.62 3.40
CA SER A 108 -5.58 6.07 3.19
C SER A 108 -4.12 6.50 3.27
N ALA A 109 -3.50 6.74 2.12
CA ALA A 109 -2.15 7.28 1.99
C ALA A 109 -2.14 8.33 0.88
N ASP A 110 -1.28 9.35 0.96
CA ASP A 110 -1.09 10.28 -0.13
C ASP A 110 -0.27 9.66 -1.28
N ASP A 111 -0.11 10.37 -2.39
CA ASP A 111 0.59 9.84 -3.56
C ASP A 111 2.07 9.51 -3.27
N SER A 112 2.70 10.22 -2.34
CA SER A 112 4.10 10.01 -1.96
C SER A 112 4.31 8.78 -1.11
N MET A 113 3.32 8.45 -0.27
CA MET A 113 3.36 7.32 0.65
C MET A 113 2.65 6.08 0.11
N TRP A 114 1.81 6.22 -0.92
CA TRP A 114 1.10 5.08 -1.50
C TRP A 114 2.06 4.00 -2.04
N ASP A 115 3.17 4.41 -2.64
CA ASP A 115 4.22 3.50 -3.10
C ASP A 115 4.92 2.78 -1.93
N VAL A 116 5.08 3.46 -0.79
CA VAL A 116 5.67 2.90 0.43
C VAL A 116 4.72 1.92 1.10
N THR A 117 3.43 2.29 1.24
CA THR A 117 2.46 1.50 2.01
C THR A 117 1.94 0.26 1.29
N ARG A 118 2.14 0.13 -0.03
CA ARG A 118 1.64 -1.00 -0.82
C ARG A 118 2.57 -2.22 -0.87
N VAL A 119 3.71 -2.19 -0.20
CA VAL A 119 4.63 -3.34 -0.15
C VAL A 119 4.13 -4.44 0.78
N ILE A 120 4.61 -5.66 0.58
CA ILE A 120 4.10 -6.86 1.25
C ILE A 120 4.13 -6.71 2.77
N GLN A 121 5.22 -6.21 3.33
CA GLN A 121 5.38 -6.05 4.78
C GLN A 121 4.32 -5.11 5.37
N VAL A 122 4.08 -3.98 4.72
CA VAL A 122 3.05 -3.01 5.17
C VAL A 122 1.65 -3.56 4.92
N CYS A 123 1.44 -4.30 3.83
CA CYS A 123 0.17 -4.98 3.60
C CYS A 123 -0.14 -6.02 4.69
N ALA A 124 0.87 -6.77 5.16
CA ALA A 124 0.72 -7.72 6.26
C ALA A 124 0.38 -7.00 7.57
N LEU A 125 1.13 -5.94 7.91
CA LEU A 125 0.87 -5.10 9.09
C LEU A 125 -0.55 -4.53 9.08
N THR A 126 -0.96 -3.90 7.98
CA THR A 126 -2.30 -3.31 7.86
C THR A 126 -3.41 -4.35 7.88
N GLY A 127 -3.14 -5.56 7.36
CA GLY A 127 -4.06 -6.70 7.43
C GLY A 127 -4.28 -7.17 8.87
N GLN A 128 -3.21 -7.34 9.63
CA GLN A 128 -3.27 -7.69 11.05
C GLN A 128 -4.01 -6.59 11.84
N ALA A 129 -3.63 -5.32 11.65
CA ALA A 129 -4.26 -4.20 12.34
C ALA A 129 -5.75 -4.07 12.03
N ALA A 130 -6.14 -4.15 10.75
CA ALA A 130 -7.55 -4.08 10.33
C ALA A 130 -8.38 -5.28 10.85
N GLY A 131 -7.79 -6.48 10.85
CA GLY A 131 -8.45 -7.68 11.39
C GLY A 131 -8.67 -7.58 12.90
N THR A 132 -7.68 -7.11 13.64
CA THR A 132 -7.78 -6.87 15.10
C THR A 132 -8.82 -5.79 15.42
N LEU A 133 -8.82 -4.68 14.65
CA LEU A 133 -9.84 -3.65 14.74
C LEU A 133 -11.27 -4.21 14.55
N ALA A 134 -11.47 -4.95 13.47
CA ALA A 134 -12.77 -5.51 13.14
C ALA A 134 -13.28 -6.50 14.22
N ALA A 135 -12.36 -7.22 14.85
CA ALA A 135 -12.72 -8.20 15.89
C ALA A 135 -13.01 -7.56 17.26
N LEU A 136 -12.22 -6.57 17.66
CA LEU A 136 -12.25 -6.02 19.02
C LEU A 136 -12.98 -4.68 19.13
N SER A 137 -12.92 -3.86 18.09
CA SER A 137 -13.49 -2.51 18.10
C SER A 137 -14.11 -2.13 16.75
N PRO A 138 -15.17 -2.86 16.31
CA PRO A 138 -15.78 -2.62 15.00
C PRO A 138 -16.39 -1.21 14.86
N ASP A 139 -16.75 -0.60 15.96
CA ASP A 139 -17.23 0.79 16.05
C ASP A 139 -16.14 1.83 16.34
N LYS A 140 -14.88 1.36 16.50
CA LYS A 140 -13.68 2.17 16.80
C LYS A 140 -13.71 2.85 18.17
N SER A 141 -14.50 2.34 19.11
CA SER A 141 -14.66 2.91 20.45
C SER A 141 -13.52 2.58 21.40
N ASP A 142 -12.83 1.45 21.18
CA ASP A 142 -11.75 0.98 22.05
C ASP A 142 -10.46 0.68 21.27
N ILE A 143 -9.78 1.75 20.88
CA ILE A 143 -8.48 1.67 20.21
C ILE A 143 -7.40 1.09 21.14
N GLN A 144 -7.54 1.31 22.46
CA GLN A 144 -6.57 0.80 23.42
C GLN A 144 -6.60 -0.73 23.52
N ALA A 145 -7.77 -1.35 23.47
CA ALA A 145 -7.88 -2.81 23.42
C ALA A 145 -7.23 -3.38 22.17
N VAL A 146 -7.39 -2.70 21.00
CA VAL A 146 -6.75 -3.09 19.76
C VAL A 146 -5.21 -3.00 19.87
N GLN A 147 -4.69 -1.90 20.39
CA GLN A 147 -3.26 -1.70 20.60
C GLN A 147 -2.66 -2.72 21.58
N SER A 148 -3.35 -2.98 22.69
CA SER A 148 -2.94 -4.00 23.67
C SER A 148 -2.82 -5.37 23.02
N ARG A 149 -3.81 -5.76 22.21
CA ARG A 149 -3.77 -7.04 21.49
C ARG A 149 -2.64 -7.11 20.47
N LEU A 150 -2.42 -6.04 19.69
CA LEU A 150 -1.31 -5.98 18.74
C LEU A 150 0.06 -6.10 19.46
N ALA A 151 0.20 -5.46 20.62
CA ALA A 151 1.42 -5.56 21.44
C ALA A 151 1.63 -6.98 22.01
N GLU A 152 0.55 -7.66 22.45
CA GLU A 152 0.61 -9.08 22.84
C GLU A 152 1.08 -9.97 21.68
N ASP A 153 0.64 -9.68 20.47
CA ASP A 153 1.04 -10.35 19.23
C ASP A 153 2.45 -9.90 18.75
N LYS A 154 3.21 -9.15 19.58
CA LYS A 154 4.58 -8.68 19.33
C LYS A 154 4.70 -7.65 18.21
N VAL A 155 3.64 -6.96 17.88
CA VAL A 155 3.70 -5.79 17.01
C VAL A 155 4.27 -4.62 17.81
N ARG A 156 5.34 -4.00 17.34
CA ARG A 156 5.88 -2.75 17.89
C ARG A 156 5.03 -1.60 17.42
N LEU A 157 4.49 -0.82 18.34
CA LEU A 157 3.55 0.25 18.03
C LEU A 157 4.25 1.59 17.82
N HIS A 158 5.30 1.85 18.59
CA HIS A 158 5.95 3.16 18.63
C HIS A 158 7.45 3.09 18.39
N THR A 159 7.99 4.14 17.78
CA THR A 159 9.43 4.27 17.52
C THR A 159 10.27 4.28 18.79
N SER A 160 9.70 4.66 19.93
CA SER A 160 10.36 4.60 21.24
C SER A 160 10.63 3.16 21.73
N GLU A 161 10.10 2.15 21.05
CA GLU A 161 10.32 0.73 21.36
C GLU A 161 11.52 0.11 20.61
N ILE A 162 12.23 0.91 19.80
CA ILE A 162 13.44 0.51 19.08
C ILE A 162 14.66 1.04 19.80
#